data_5344825f440b46b0e5846e70c7ce88e2
#
_entry.id   5344825f440b46b0e5846e70c7ce88e2
#
_cell.length_a   1.000
_cell.length_b   1.000
_cell.length_c   1.000
_cell.angle_alpha   90.00
_cell.angle_beta   90.00
_cell.angle_gamma   90.00
#
_symmetry.space_group_name_H-M   'P 1'
#
loop_
_entity.id
_entity.type
_entity.pdbx_description
1 polymer ?
#
loop_
_entity_poly.entity_id
_entity_poly.type
_entity_poly.pdbx_seq_one_letter_code
_entity_poly.pdbx_strand_id
1 'polypeptide(L)'
;TEFGPLGFLPVEPAERAEVLAAHGMEAVGGFFPIIMHQADFDPVPTILKELESYAAAGAKTLVLSAETGMVGYDTKRPELDEAGWNVFFTNLNRIQEVAAAQGVKAVLHPHVGTMVETKADVMAVLEGSTIDFCLDTGHMIIGGTDPVEFAAKYAKRVAHSHLKDVNLAV
;
A
#
# COMPACT_ATOMS: atom_id res chain seq x y z
N THR A 1 5.15 7.99 13.36
CA THR A 1 4.87 8.50 12.02
C THR A 1 5.08 7.42 10.96
N GLU A 2 4.56 7.60 9.73
CA GLU A 2 5.02 6.89 8.54
C GLU A 2 6.20 7.64 7.89
N PHE A 3 6.97 6.95 7.04
CA PHE A 3 8.17 7.54 6.39
C PHE A 3 7.85 8.71 5.45
N GLY A 4 6.63 8.82 4.96
CA GLY A 4 6.25 9.84 3.98
C GLY A 4 6.78 9.54 2.57
N PRO A 5 6.60 10.47 1.62
CA PRO A 5 7.01 10.28 0.24
C PRO A 5 8.54 10.27 0.09
N LEU A 6 9.02 9.64 -0.99
CA LEU A 6 10.45 9.56 -1.30
C LEU A 6 11.08 10.97 -1.33
N GLY A 7 12.20 11.14 -0.63
CA GLY A 7 12.91 12.41 -0.52
C GLY A 7 12.45 13.32 0.63
N PHE A 8 11.40 12.95 1.37
CA PHE A 8 11.00 13.67 2.58
C PHE A 8 11.94 13.38 3.77
N LEU A 9 12.33 12.13 3.93
CA LEU A 9 13.38 11.70 4.85
C LEU A 9 14.63 11.26 4.07
N PRO A 10 15.80 11.14 4.73
CA PRO A 10 16.99 10.58 4.11
C PRO A 10 16.73 9.23 3.44
N VAL A 11 17.43 8.98 2.33
CA VAL A 11 17.32 7.71 1.59
C VAL A 11 18.02 6.57 2.34
N GLU A 12 19.16 6.89 2.97
CA GLU A 12 19.93 5.92 3.72
C GLU A 12 19.19 5.46 4.98
N PRO A 13 18.99 4.16 5.19
CA PRO A 13 18.19 3.61 6.30
C PRO A 13 18.62 4.09 7.68
N ALA A 14 19.92 4.11 7.95
CA ALA A 14 20.45 4.57 9.24
C ALA A 14 20.18 6.04 9.48
N GLU A 15 20.43 6.90 8.48
CA GLU A 15 20.20 8.35 8.57
C GLU A 15 18.70 8.65 8.76
N ARG A 16 17.81 7.90 8.09
CA ARG A 16 16.35 8.00 8.27
C ARG A 16 15.95 7.70 9.72
N ALA A 17 16.49 6.64 10.30
CA ALA A 17 16.24 6.28 11.68
C ALA A 17 16.77 7.33 12.67
N GLU A 18 17.98 7.86 12.43
CA GLU A 18 18.59 8.93 13.26
C GLU A 18 17.75 10.21 13.24
N VAL A 19 17.26 10.65 12.09
CA VAL A 19 16.38 11.83 11.99
C VAL A 19 15.11 11.66 12.80
N LEU A 20 14.45 10.51 12.70
CA LEU A 20 13.24 10.23 13.50
C LEU A 20 13.54 10.23 14.99
N ALA A 21 14.61 9.57 15.41
CA ALA A 21 15.04 9.53 16.82
C ALA A 21 15.39 10.93 17.37
N ALA A 22 16.06 11.75 16.57
CA ALA A 22 16.42 13.12 16.94
C ALA A 22 15.19 14.02 17.21
N HIS A 23 14.05 13.68 16.59
CA HIS A 23 12.76 14.35 16.81
C HIS A 23 11.83 13.61 17.80
N GLY A 24 12.32 12.58 18.47
CA GLY A 24 11.52 11.78 19.41
C GLY A 24 10.35 11.03 18.76
N MET A 25 10.48 10.71 17.46
CA MET A 25 9.45 10.01 16.70
C MET A 25 9.83 8.55 16.46
N GLU A 26 8.82 7.67 16.50
CA GLU A 26 8.92 6.27 16.13
C GLU A 26 8.27 6.06 14.76
N ALA A 27 8.89 5.23 13.91
CA ALA A 27 8.30 4.81 12.65
C ALA A 27 7.32 3.66 12.87
N VAL A 28 6.05 3.84 12.48
CA VAL A 28 5.05 2.77 12.49
C VAL A 28 5.02 1.99 11.20
N GLY A 29 5.38 2.64 10.08
CA GLY A 29 5.36 2.07 8.73
C GLY A 29 5.75 3.07 7.67
N GLY A 30 5.42 2.76 6.44
CA GLY A 30 5.62 3.65 5.31
C GLY A 30 4.72 3.29 4.13
N PHE A 31 4.24 4.31 3.44
CA PHE A 31 3.53 4.18 2.19
C PHE A 31 4.51 3.90 1.05
N PHE A 32 4.28 2.81 0.33
CA PHE A 32 5.17 2.37 -0.72
C PHE A 32 4.40 2.00 -2.01
N PRO A 33 4.42 2.89 -3.01
CA PRO A 33 3.82 2.61 -4.31
C PRO A 33 4.71 1.66 -5.12
N ILE A 34 4.12 0.65 -5.73
CA ILE A 34 4.84 -0.34 -6.54
C ILE A 34 3.95 -1.00 -7.58
N ILE A 35 4.52 -1.30 -8.75
CA ILE A 35 3.83 -2.04 -9.81
C ILE A 35 3.77 -3.51 -9.42
N MET A 36 2.57 -4.11 -9.51
CA MET A 36 2.35 -5.52 -9.18
C MET A 36 1.71 -6.33 -10.33
N HIS A 37 1.14 -5.66 -11.34
CA HIS A 37 0.35 -6.28 -12.41
C HIS A 37 1.14 -6.55 -13.70
N GLN A 38 2.38 -6.11 -13.81
CA GLN A 38 3.20 -6.31 -15.01
C GLN A 38 4.04 -7.58 -14.89
N ALA A 39 3.92 -8.47 -15.89
CA ALA A 39 4.56 -9.78 -15.88
C ALA A 39 6.10 -9.72 -16.04
N ASP A 40 6.61 -8.67 -16.65
CA ASP A 40 8.03 -8.41 -16.89
C ASP A 40 8.70 -7.57 -15.77
N PHE A 41 7.94 -7.20 -14.74
CA PHE A 41 8.44 -6.47 -13.57
C PHE A 41 8.43 -7.35 -12.32
N ASP A 42 9.60 -7.56 -11.70
CA ASP A 42 9.71 -8.23 -10.40
C ASP A 42 9.77 -7.20 -9.25
N PRO A 43 8.71 -7.08 -8.43
CA PRO A 43 8.69 -6.10 -7.33
C PRO A 43 9.58 -6.49 -6.14
N VAL A 44 9.92 -7.77 -5.98
CA VAL A 44 10.57 -8.29 -4.78
C VAL A 44 11.92 -7.63 -4.47
N PRO A 45 12.86 -7.42 -5.42
CA PRO A 45 14.12 -6.75 -5.14
C PRO A 45 13.94 -5.33 -4.59
N THR A 46 12.96 -4.59 -5.13
CA THR A 46 12.65 -3.23 -4.68
C THR A 46 12.07 -3.22 -3.26
N ILE A 47 11.18 -4.16 -2.96
CA ILE A 47 10.62 -4.32 -1.60
C ILE A 47 11.72 -4.70 -0.60
N LEU A 48 12.59 -5.64 -0.93
CA LEU A 48 13.69 -6.04 -0.04
C LEU A 48 14.59 -4.86 0.31
N LYS A 49 14.91 -4.01 -0.66
CA LYS A 49 15.69 -2.80 -0.43
C LYS A 49 14.96 -1.81 0.50
N GLU A 50 13.66 -1.59 0.30
CA GLU A 50 12.89 -0.70 1.18
C GLU A 50 12.80 -1.24 2.61
N LEU A 51 12.69 -2.56 2.79
CA LEU A 51 12.63 -3.20 4.10
C LEU A 51 13.90 -2.99 4.95
N GLU A 52 15.04 -2.62 4.37
CA GLU A 52 16.23 -2.20 5.12
C GLU A 52 15.94 -0.97 6.00
N SER A 53 15.14 -0.01 5.48
CA SER A 53 14.69 1.16 6.24
C SER A 53 13.75 0.79 7.38
N TYR A 54 12.89 -0.22 7.17
CA TYR A 54 12.00 -0.73 8.23
C TYR A 54 12.80 -1.40 9.34
N ALA A 55 13.81 -2.19 8.99
CA ALA A 55 14.70 -2.81 9.97
C ALA A 55 15.46 -1.77 10.79
N ALA A 56 16.02 -0.73 10.15
CA ALA A 56 16.78 0.32 10.81
C ALA A 56 15.93 1.18 11.75
N ALA A 57 14.69 1.53 11.34
CA ALA A 57 13.80 2.40 12.11
C ALA A 57 12.80 1.64 13.01
N GLY A 58 12.79 0.31 12.98
CA GLY A 58 11.87 -0.53 13.76
C GLY A 58 10.42 -0.52 13.26
N ALA A 59 10.15 -0.03 12.06
CA ALA A 59 8.83 0.03 11.45
C ALA A 59 8.26 -1.38 11.18
N LYS A 60 6.93 -1.54 11.28
CA LYS A 60 6.28 -2.86 11.22
C LYS A 60 5.18 -2.99 10.17
N THR A 61 4.78 -1.89 9.52
CA THR A 61 3.68 -1.92 8.55
C THR A 61 4.12 -1.36 7.18
N LEU A 62 4.18 -2.21 6.17
CA LEU A 62 4.42 -1.84 4.78
C LEU A 62 3.08 -1.56 4.10
N VAL A 63 2.80 -0.29 3.84
CA VAL A 63 1.54 0.17 3.23
C VAL A 63 1.71 0.23 1.72
N LEU A 64 1.27 -0.82 1.03
CA LEU A 64 1.41 -0.97 -0.42
C LEU A 64 0.33 -0.19 -1.18
N SER A 65 0.73 0.53 -2.20
CA SER A 65 -0.16 1.09 -3.21
C SER A 65 0.17 0.50 -4.59
N ALA A 66 -0.87 0.09 -5.32
CA ALA A 66 -0.72 -0.63 -6.59
C ALA A 66 -0.56 0.34 -7.76
N GLU A 67 0.65 0.79 -8.05
CA GLU A 67 0.91 1.73 -9.13
C GLU A 67 0.50 1.20 -10.50
N THR A 68 0.01 2.11 -11.36
CA THR A 68 -0.33 1.80 -12.76
C THR A 68 0.89 1.74 -13.67
N GLY A 69 2.02 2.33 -13.26
CA GLY A 69 3.18 2.57 -14.14
C GLY A 69 2.98 3.74 -15.11
N MET A 70 1.88 4.47 -15.01
CA MET A 70 1.57 5.62 -15.87
C MET A 70 1.82 6.94 -15.15
N VAL A 71 2.13 7.98 -15.90
CA VAL A 71 2.43 9.31 -15.35
C VAL A 71 1.18 10.19 -15.41
N GLY A 72 0.81 10.78 -14.27
CA GLY A 72 -0.28 11.75 -14.13
C GLY A 72 -1.61 11.13 -13.71
N TYR A 73 -2.37 11.88 -12.89
CA TYR A 73 -3.66 11.45 -12.33
C TYR A 73 -4.78 11.35 -13.39
N ASP A 74 -4.68 12.11 -14.48
CA ASP A 74 -5.69 12.13 -15.55
C ASP A 74 -5.49 11.00 -16.59
N THR A 75 -4.52 10.14 -16.39
CA THR A 75 -4.24 9.05 -17.30
C THR A 75 -5.20 7.90 -17.03
N LYS A 76 -5.88 7.42 -18.10
CA LYS A 76 -6.76 6.26 -17.96
C LYS A 76 -5.93 5.06 -17.49
N ARG A 77 -6.23 4.56 -16.29
CA ARG A 77 -5.56 3.37 -15.77
C ARG A 77 -5.84 2.13 -16.63
N PRO A 78 -4.91 1.18 -16.70
CA PRO A 78 -5.17 -0.11 -17.35
C PRO A 78 -6.31 -0.86 -16.68
N GLU A 79 -7.09 -1.60 -17.46
CA GLU A 79 -8.04 -2.58 -16.94
C GLU A 79 -7.36 -3.96 -16.93
N LEU A 80 -7.41 -4.65 -15.79
CA LEU A 80 -6.83 -5.99 -15.70
C LEU A 80 -7.87 -7.02 -16.14
N ASP A 81 -7.46 -7.88 -17.06
CA ASP A 81 -8.14 -9.13 -17.31
C ASP A 81 -7.75 -10.21 -16.27
N GLU A 82 -8.26 -11.42 -16.42
CA GLU A 82 -7.94 -12.53 -15.52
C GLU A 82 -6.43 -12.81 -15.42
N ALA A 83 -5.71 -12.74 -16.54
CA ALA A 83 -4.26 -12.95 -16.57
C ALA A 83 -3.52 -11.83 -15.80
N GLY A 84 -3.92 -10.59 -15.97
CA GLY A 84 -3.39 -9.44 -15.24
C GLY A 84 -3.63 -9.53 -13.73
N TRP A 85 -4.83 -9.93 -13.31
CA TRP A 85 -5.13 -10.18 -11.91
C TRP A 85 -4.31 -11.35 -11.32
N ASN A 86 -4.09 -12.41 -12.08
CA ASN A 86 -3.25 -13.53 -11.65
C ASN A 86 -1.79 -13.10 -11.41
N VAL A 87 -1.23 -12.26 -12.30
CA VAL A 87 0.10 -11.66 -12.10
C VAL A 87 0.11 -10.78 -10.86
N PHE A 88 -0.89 -9.91 -10.70
CA PHE A 88 -1.03 -9.03 -9.55
C PHE A 88 -1.03 -9.82 -8.23
N PHE A 89 -1.88 -10.84 -8.10
CA PHE A 89 -1.97 -11.64 -6.89
C PHE A 89 -0.71 -12.46 -6.61
N THR A 90 -0.07 -12.98 -7.67
CA THR A 90 1.21 -13.69 -7.53
C THR A 90 2.27 -12.76 -6.93
N ASN A 91 2.43 -11.56 -7.47
CA ASN A 91 3.40 -10.59 -6.97
C ASN A 91 3.03 -10.09 -5.58
N LEU A 92 1.74 -9.84 -5.30
CA LEU A 92 1.25 -9.44 -3.98
C LEU A 92 1.60 -10.48 -2.91
N ASN A 93 1.37 -11.76 -3.19
CA ASN A 93 1.71 -12.86 -2.27
C ASN A 93 3.23 -12.92 -2.01
N ARG A 94 4.06 -12.79 -3.06
CA ARG A 94 5.53 -12.77 -2.91
C ARG A 94 5.99 -11.59 -2.03
N ILE A 95 5.38 -10.42 -2.19
CA ILE A 95 5.67 -9.25 -1.34
C ILE A 95 5.28 -9.54 0.11
N GLN A 96 4.10 -10.12 0.36
CA GLN A 96 3.67 -10.49 1.70
C GLN A 96 4.65 -11.47 2.36
N GLU A 97 5.11 -12.47 1.63
CA GLU A 97 6.06 -13.48 2.13
C GLU A 97 7.40 -12.85 2.54
N VAL A 98 8.00 -12.00 1.69
CA VAL A 98 9.30 -11.39 1.99
C VAL A 98 9.19 -10.34 3.10
N ALA A 99 8.10 -9.60 3.20
CA ALA A 99 7.84 -8.68 4.31
C ALA A 99 7.66 -9.44 5.63
N ALA A 100 6.85 -10.49 5.63
CA ALA A 100 6.61 -11.33 6.81
C ALA A 100 7.89 -12.00 7.31
N ALA A 101 8.78 -12.45 6.41
CA ALA A 101 10.07 -13.03 6.76
C ALA A 101 10.98 -12.05 7.53
N GLN A 102 10.76 -10.73 7.38
CA GLN A 102 11.46 -9.67 8.10
C GLN A 102 10.65 -9.10 9.29
N GLY A 103 9.54 -9.73 9.64
CA GLY A 103 8.68 -9.29 10.74
C GLY A 103 7.91 -7.99 10.45
N VAL A 104 7.70 -7.70 9.15
CA VAL A 104 6.92 -6.56 8.66
C VAL A 104 5.61 -7.07 8.07
N LYS A 105 4.51 -6.44 8.44
CA LYS A 105 3.18 -6.74 7.90
C LYS A 105 2.92 -5.89 6.66
N ALA A 106 2.74 -6.51 5.51
CA ALA A 106 2.25 -5.82 4.32
C ALA A 106 0.72 -5.65 4.41
N VAL A 107 0.24 -4.46 4.05
CA VAL A 107 -1.17 -4.14 3.90
C VAL A 107 -1.40 -3.46 2.56
N LEU A 108 -2.55 -3.67 1.93
CA LEU A 108 -2.89 -2.97 0.69
C LEU A 108 -3.71 -1.73 0.99
N HIS A 109 -3.32 -0.64 0.38
CA HIS A 109 -3.98 0.66 0.47
C HIS A 109 -4.70 0.96 -0.86
N PRO A 110 -6.02 0.84 -0.94
CA PRO A 110 -6.79 1.33 -2.07
C PRO A 110 -6.56 2.83 -2.23
N HIS A 111 -6.14 3.27 -3.41
CA HIS A 111 -5.74 4.65 -3.63
C HIS A 111 -6.23 5.15 -4.99
N VAL A 112 -6.74 6.37 -5.04
CA VAL A 112 -7.15 7.05 -6.28
C VAL A 112 -5.97 7.11 -7.26
N GLY A 113 -6.23 6.79 -8.53
CA GLY A 113 -5.22 6.78 -9.60
C GLY A 113 -4.32 5.53 -9.60
N THR A 114 -4.67 4.48 -8.86
CA THR A 114 -3.89 3.22 -8.83
C THR A 114 -4.69 2.04 -9.41
N MET A 115 -4.07 0.87 -9.48
CA MET A 115 -4.76 -0.34 -9.96
C MET A 115 -5.86 -0.84 -9.03
N VAL A 116 -5.82 -0.44 -7.73
CA VAL A 116 -6.87 -0.76 -6.75
C VAL A 116 -7.46 0.54 -6.22
N GLU A 117 -8.48 1.03 -6.92
CA GLU A 117 -9.17 2.28 -6.63
C GLU A 117 -10.65 2.07 -6.35
N THR A 118 -11.35 1.44 -7.30
CA THR A 118 -12.80 1.32 -7.26
C THR A 118 -13.28 0.23 -6.30
N LYS A 119 -14.57 0.28 -5.95
CA LYS A 119 -15.22 -0.78 -5.18
C LYS A 119 -15.04 -2.17 -5.83
N ALA A 120 -15.08 -2.23 -7.16
CA ALA A 120 -14.87 -3.50 -7.88
C ALA A 120 -13.46 -4.04 -7.68
N ASP A 121 -12.43 -3.18 -7.71
CA ASP A 121 -11.06 -3.58 -7.48
C ASP A 121 -10.84 -4.03 -6.03
N VAL A 122 -11.40 -3.30 -5.06
CA VAL A 122 -11.35 -3.69 -3.64
C VAL A 122 -11.95 -5.07 -3.43
N MET A 123 -13.10 -5.35 -4.08
CA MET A 123 -13.74 -6.66 -4.00
C MET A 123 -12.90 -7.74 -4.67
N ALA A 124 -12.29 -7.48 -5.83
CA ALA A 124 -11.39 -8.42 -6.48
C ALA A 124 -10.20 -8.80 -5.57
N VAL A 125 -9.62 -7.82 -4.88
CA VAL A 125 -8.53 -8.09 -3.91
C VAL A 125 -9.02 -8.88 -2.69
N LEU A 126 -10.22 -8.59 -2.17
CA LEU A 126 -10.81 -9.35 -1.06
C LEU A 126 -11.02 -10.83 -1.40
N GLU A 127 -11.44 -11.09 -2.64
CA GLU A 127 -11.74 -12.44 -3.14
C GLU A 127 -10.47 -13.18 -3.59
N GLY A 128 -9.53 -12.49 -4.23
CA GLY A 128 -8.34 -13.07 -4.83
C GLY A 128 -7.12 -13.17 -3.92
N SER A 129 -7.14 -12.58 -2.72
CA SER A 129 -5.99 -12.56 -1.82
C SER A 129 -6.36 -12.65 -0.34
N THR A 130 -5.33 -12.88 0.48
CA THR A 130 -5.44 -12.85 1.95
C THR A 130 -4.86 -11.58 2.57
N ILE A 131 -4.42 -10.61 1.76
CA ILE A 131 -3.82 -9.38 2.26
C ILE A 131 -4.80 -8.58 3.12
N ASP A 132 -4.31 -8.03 4.22
CA ASP A 132 -5.07 -7.06 5.00
C ASP A 132 -5.01 -5.67 4.35
N PHE A 133 -5.95 -4.81 4.71
CA PHE A 133 -6.09 -3.48 4.14
C PHE A 133 -5.60 -2.40 5.10
N CYS A 134 -5.01 -1.37 4.53
CA CYS A 134 -5.01 -0.04 5.09
C CYS A 134 -6.34 0.61 4.72
N LEU A 135 -7.22 0.78 5.70
CA LEU A 135 -8.50 1.46 5.53
C LEU A 135 -8.24 2.97 5.40
N ASP A 136 -8.30 3.48 4.18
CA ASP A 136 -8.26 4.93 3.94
C ASP A 136 -9.67 5.45 3.69
N THR A 137 -10.21 6.23 4.62
CA THR A 137 -11.59 6.70 4.55
C THR A 137 -11.84 7.60 3.34
N GLY A 138 -10.87 8.43 2.96
CA GLY A 138 -10.99 9.35 1.84
C GLY A 138 -10.91 8.63 0.49
N HIS A 139 -9.87 7.86 0.26
CA HIS A 139 -9.69 7.14 -1.01
C HIS A 139 -10.79 6.11 -1.26
N MET A 140 -11.25 5.41 -0.22
CA MET A 140 -12.37 4.48 -0.36
C MET A 140 -13.67 5.19 -0.76
N ILE A 141 -14.01 6.34 -0.15
CA ILE A 141 -15.20 7.12 -0.53
C ILE A 141 -15.11 7.54 -1.99
N ILE A 142 -13.98 8.11 -2.41
CA ILE A 142 -13.77 8.57 -3.80
C ILE A 142 -13.89 7.39 -4.78
N GLY A 143 -13.34 6.22 -4.43
CA GLY A 143 -13.42 4.98 -5.22
C GLY A 143 -14.80 4.27 -5.15
N GLY A 144 -15.77 4.82 -4.42
CA GLY A 144 -17.13 4.28 -4.32
C GLY A 144 -17.27 3.12 -3.32
N THR A 145 -16.32 2.93 -2.43
CA THR A 145 -16.38 1.97 -1.31
C THR A 145 -16.76 2.73 -0.04
N ASP A 146 -17.86 2.38 0.60
CA ASP A 146 -18.21 2.93 1.91
C ASP A 146 -17.26 2.36 2.99
N PRO A 147 -16.41 3.19 3.63
CA PRO A 147 -15.43 2.72 4.60
C PRO A 147 -16.08 2.21 5.89
N VAL A 148 -17.27 2.69 6.25
CA VAL A 148 -18.00 2.24 7.45
C VAL A 148 -18.57 0.85 7.20
N GLU A 149 -19.23 0.65 6.06
CA GLU A 149 -19.71 -0.69 5.67
C GLU A 149 -18.56 -1.68 5.53
N PHE A 150 -17.43 -1.24 4.92
CA PHE A 150 -16.24 -2.07 4.76
C PHE A 150 -15.69 -2.49 6.12
N ALA A 151 -15.48 -1.54 7.04
CA ALA A 151 -14.96 -1.83 8.37
C ALA A 151 -15.91 -2.75 9.17
N ALA A 152 -17.22 -2.54 9.09
CA ALA A 152 -18.20 -3.39 9.77
C ALA A 152 -18.19 -4.83 9.24
N LYS A 153 -18.07 -5.01 7.92
CA LYS A 153 -18.15 -6.33 7.29
C LYS A 153 -16.82 -7.07 7.30
N TYR A 154 -15.72 -6.34 7.14
CA TYR A 154 -14.39 -6.90 6.93
C TYR A 154 -13.38 -6.47 8.00
N ALA A 155 -13.83 -6.23 9.24
CA ALA A 155 -12.99 -5.78 10.36
C ALA A 155 -11.68 -6.59 10.53
N LYS A 156 -11.74 -7.90 10.32
CA LYS A 156 -10.57 -8.79 10.43
C LYS A 156 -9.54 -8.62 9.32
N ARG A 157 -9.91 -7.91 8.26
CA ARG A 157 -9.05 -7.58 7.11
C ARG A 157 -8.51 -6.15 7.17
N VAL A 158 -8.82 -5.40 8.24
CA VAL A 158 -8.29 -4.04 8.47
C VAL A 158 -7.15 -4.14 9.48
N ALA A 159 -5.93 -3.81 9.06
CA ALA A 159 -4.75 -3.89 9.91
C ALA A 159 -4.00 -2.55 10.03
N HIS A 160 -4.39 -1.57 9.25
CA HIS A 160 -3.89 -0.20 9.31
C HIS A 160 -4.98 0.77 8.84
N SER A 161 -4.83 2.08 9.12
CA SER A 161 -5.83 3.06 8.68
C SER A 161 -5.22 4.43 8.42
N HIS A 162 -5.74 5.10 7.39
CA HIS A 162 -5.57 6.52 7.12
C HIS A 162 -6.93 7.21 7.22
N LEU A 163 -7.04 8.21 8.08
CA LEU A 163 -8.30 8.92 8.29
C LEU A 163 -8.27 10.25 7.54
N LYS A 164 -9.14 10.39 6.56
CA LYS A 164 -9.28 11.59 5.72
C LYS A 164 -10.74 11.98 5.58
N ASP A 165 -11.00 13.27 5.63
CA ASP A 165 -12.31 13.85 5.29
C ASP A 165 -12.42 14.04 3.78
N VAL A 166 -13.64 13.87 3.25
CA VAL A 166 -13.97 14.10 1.85
C VAL A 166 -15.19 15.02 1.76
N ASN A 167 -15.07 16.10 0.99
CA ASN A 167 -16.22 16.93 0.67
C ASN A 167 -16.99 16.32 -0.50
N LEU A 168 -18.13 15.72 -0.22
CA LEU A 168 -18.99 15.07 -1.22
C LEU A 168 -19.80 16.05 -2.08
N ALA A 169 -19.71 17.36 -1.82
CA ALA A 169 -20.44 18.40 -2.56
C ALA A 169 -19.61 19.04 -3.69
N VAL A 170 -18.39 18.58 -3.93
CA VAL A 170 -17.47 19.09 -4.96
C VAL A 170 -17.37 18.09 -6.09
#